data_b0e4424b10c36c81efe0ed08e374d333
#
_entry.id   b0e4424b10c36c81efe0ed08e374d333
#
_cell.length_a   1.000
_cell.length_b   1.000
_cell.length_c   1.000
_cell.angle_alpha   90.00
_cell.angle_beta   90.00
_cell.angle_gamma   90.00
#
_symmetry.space_group_name_H-M   'P 1'
#
loop_
_entity.id
_entity.type
_entity.pdbx_description
1 polymer ?
#
loop_
_entity_poly.entity_id
_entity_poly.type
_entity_poly.pdbx_seq_one_letter_code
_entity_poly.pdbx_strand_id
1 'polypeptide(L)'
;MSDHKIATREEWLAAREQLLAREKEHTRLGDELARQRRELPWVPVEKEYRFDTDDGEKALVELFDGRSQLLVYHFMFGPSYQAGCPVNSSMADTVDGVLPHLHARDVTFLLVSQAPLEKLRAYKRRMGWRLPWVSTAPSDFNFDLGFSYTEEQTREAVAQMRATGLTIQSSATGPETGTGLPPIVEHNARSTGTDVAGYLTESPGFSTFVHDDDAVYHAYSTTWRGLEFLMGYYPILDHAPNGRDEGDAWQQWIRRHDEYGE
;
A
#
# COMPACT_ATOMS: atom_id res chain seq x y z
N MET A 1 -11.07 -28.72 -6.57
CA MET A 1 -12.23 -28.48 -5.69
C MET A 1 -11.86 -29.02 -4.33
N SER A 2 -11.88 -28.21 -3.29
CA SER A 2 -11.66 -28.68 -1.92
C SER A 2 -12.76 -29.68 -1.56
N ASP A 3 -12.40 -30.70 -0.78
CA ASP A 3 -13.31 -31.79 -0.36
C ASP A 3 -14.27 -31.26 0.73
N HIS A 4 -15.26 -30.45 0.32
CA HIS A 4 -16.23 -29.86 1.24
C HIS A 4 -17.24 -30.91 1.74
N LYS A 5 -17.35 -31.03 3.06
CA LYS A 5 -18.37 -31.87 3.68
C LYS A 5 -19.76 -31.38 3.29
N ILE A 6 -20.56 -32.26 2.75
CA ILE A 6 -22.00 -32.03 2.56
C ILE A 6 -22.70 -32.27 3.90
N ALA A 7 -23.49 -31.31 4.35
CA ALA A 7 -24.15 -31.33 5.66
C ALA A 7 -25.63 -30.95 5.57
N THR A 8 -26.39 -31.25 6.60
CA THR A 8 -27.76 -30.77 6.76
C THR A 8 -27.78 -29.28 7.07
N ARG A 9 -28.93 -28.64 6.91
CA ARG A 9 -29.10 -27.23 7.27
C ARG A 9 -28.86 -26.97 8.76
N GLU A 10 -29.25 -27.91 9.63
CA GLU A 10 -29.07 -27.82 11.08
C GLU A 10 -27.57 -27.88 11.45
N GLU A 11 -26.82 -28.84 10.91
CA GLU A 11 -25.38 -28.94 11.10
C GLU A 11 -24.65 -27.69 10.60
N TRP A 12 -25.07 -27.13 9.44
CA TRP A 12 -24.51 -25.90 8.91
C TRP A 12 -24.77 -24.71 9.83
N LEU A 13 -26.01 -24.56 10.36
CA LEU A 13 -26.34 -23.48 11.29
C LEU A 13 -25.50 -23.55 12.57
N ALA A 14 -25.30 -24.74 13.13
CA ALA A 14 -24.47 -24.92 14.32
C ALA A 14 -23.01 -24.53 14.06
N ALA A 15 -22.44 -24.94 12.93
CA ALA A 15 -21.08 -24.58 12.54
C ALA A 15 -20.96 -23.06 12.26
N ARG A 16 -21.96 -22.47 11.60
CA ARG A 16 -22.01 -21.03 11.30
C ARG A 16 -22.10 -20.17 12.57
N GLU A 17 -22.79 -20.62 13.61
CA GLU A 17 -22.87 -19.90 14.88
C GLU A 17 -21.51 -19.86 15.60
N GLN A 18 -20.77 -20.95 15.58
CA GLN A 18 -19.41 -21.00 16.13
C GLN A 18 -18.48 -20.02 15.38
N LEU A 19 -18.53 -20.01 14.05
CA LEU A 19 -17.76 -19.07 13.25
C LEU A 19 -18.16 -17.62 13.54
N LEU A 20 -19.46 -17.32 13.66
CA LEU A 20 -19.95 -15.98 13.97
C LEU A 20 -19.39 -15.43 15.29
N ALA A 21 -19.17 -16.28 16.29
CA ALA A 21 -18.55 -15.86 17.53
C ALA A 21 -17.12 -15.35 17.30
N ARG A 22 -16.33 -16.04 16.47
CA ARG A 22 -14.97 -15.66 16.10
C ARG A 22 -14.93 -14.37 15.25
N GLU A 23 -15.88 -14.24 14.31
CA GLU A 23 -16.00 -13.02 13.50
C GLU A 23 -16.30 -11.78 14.38
N LYS A 24 -17.14 -11.93 15.40
CA LYS A 24 -17.40 -10.86 16.38
C LYS A 24 -16.16 -10.51 17.22
N GLU A 25 -15.36 -11.49 17.60
CA GLU A 25 -14.09 -11.25 18.30
C GLU A 25 -13.11 -10.46 17.41
N HIS A 26 -13.00 -10.86 16.14
CA HIS A 26 -12.16 -10.17 15.15
C HIS A 26 -12.59 -8.71 14.97
N THR A 27 -13.92 -8.45 14.86
CA THR A 27 -14.44 -7.08 14.77
C THR A 27 -14.04 -6.25 15.98
N ARG A 28 -14.25 -6.77 17.21
CA ARG A 28 -13.86 -6.05 18.45
C ARG A 28 -12.36 -5.77 18.52
N LEU A 29 -11.52 -6.73 18.10
CA LEU A 29 -10.07 -6.51 18.03
C LEU A 29 -9.73 -5.42 17.02
N GLY A 30 -10.39 -5.39 15.86
CA GLY A 30 -10.23 -4.33 14.86
C GLY A 30 -10.57 -2.94 15.41
N ASP A 31 -11.71 -2.81 16.14
CA ASP A 31 -12.11 -1.57 16.78
C ASP A 31 -11.09 -1.12 17.85
N GLU A 32 -10.59 -2.05 18.64
CA GLU A 32 -9.58 -1.76 19.66
C GLU A 32 -8.25 -1.28 19.04
N LEU A 33 -7.77 -1.95 17.98
CA LEU A 33 -6.57 -1.51 17.25
C LEU A 33 -6.77 -0.13 16.60
N ALA A 34 -7.96 0.15 16.08
CA ALA A 34 -8.30 1.46 15.54
C ALA A 34 -8.28 2.56 16.63
N ARG A 35 -8.74 2.24 17.85
CA ARG A 35 -8.64 3.14 18.99
C ARG A 35 -7.19 3.39 19.38
N GLN A 36 -6.36 2.35 19.50
CA GLN A 36 -4.95 2.45 19.87
C GLN A 36 -4.15 3.27 18.84
N ARG A 37 -4.44 3.14 17.53
CA ARG A 37 -3.80 4.00 16.51
C ARG A 37 -4.05 5.48 16.75
N ARG A 38 -5.26 5.86 17.18
CA ARG A 38 -5.59 7.27 17.49
C ARG A 38 -4.91 7.79 18.77
N GLU A 39 -4.44 6.90 19.62
CA GLU A 39 -3.76 7.22 20.88
C GLU A 39 -2.22 7.30 20.75
N LEU A 40 -1.70 6.98 19.55
CA LEU A 40 -0.27 7.15 19.29
C LEU A 40 0.15 8.62 19.44
N PRO A 41 1.32 8.89 20.01
CA PRO A 41 1.86 10.25 20.06
C PRO A 41 2.15 10.75 18.65
N TRP A 42 1.90 12.04 18.42
CA TRP A 42 2.23 12.68 17.15
C TRP A 42 3.66 13.22 17.18
N VAL A 43 4.33 13.19 16.02
CA VAL A 43 5.70 13.68 15.85
C VAL A 43 5.66 14.94 14.98
N PRO A 44 6.17 16.10 15.45
CA PRO A 44 6.24 17.30 14.63
C PRO A 44 7.05 17.09 13.36
N VAL A 45 6.55 17.58 12.22
CA VAL A 45 7.28 17.61 10.96
C VAL A 45 7.94 18.98 10.82
N GLU A 46 9.22 19.05 11.21
CA GLU A 46 9.98 20.32 11.21
C GLU A 46 10.63 20.64 9.87
N LYS A 47 10.92 19.61 9.05
CA LYS A 47 11.55 19.76 7.74
C LYS A 47 10.53 20.22 6.71
N GLU A 48 10.91 21.21 5.91
CA GLU A 48 10.12 21.62 4.75
C GLU A 48 10.27 20.61 3.61
N TYR A 49 9.12 20.10 3.15
CA TYR A 49 9.05 19.23 1.98
C TYR A 49 8.32 19.92 0.83
N ARG A 50 8.77 19.67 -0.40
CA ARG A 50 8.19 20.18 -1.62
C ARG A 50 7.75 19.02 -2.52
N PHE A 51 6.66 19.24 -3.23
CA PHE A 51 6.03 18.25 -4.08
C PHE A 51 5.63 18.89 -5.41
N ASP A 52 5.94 18.21 -6.52
CA ASP A 52 5.38 18.60 -7.81
C ASP A 52 3.93 18.12 -7.91
N THR A 53 3.01 19.03 -8.18
CA THR A 53 1.58 18.75 -8.30
C THR A 53 1.02 19.26 -9.64
N ASP A 54 -0.24 18.90 -9.93
CA ASP A 54 -0.92 19.41 -11.13
C ASP A 54 -1.07 20.93 -11.13
N ASP A 55 -1.05 21.58 -9.95
CA ASP A 55 -1.19 23.02 -9.76
C ASP A 55 0.15 23.74 -9.52
N GLY A 56 1.28 23.08 -9.74
CA GLY A 56 2.62 23.59 -9.44
C GLY A 56 3.24 22.97 -8.20
N GLU A 57 4.35 23.50 -7.73
CA GLU A 57 5.02 23.05 -6.53
C GLU A 57 4.22 23.45 -5.27
N LYS A 58 4.03 22.49 -4.36
CA LYS A 58 3.32 22.69 -3.07
C LYS A 58 4.15 22.21 -1.88
N ALA A 59 3.98 22.86 -0.75
CA ALA A 59 4.49 22.38 0.54
C ALA A 59 3.56 21.29 1.13
N LEU A 60 4.05 20.54 2.13
CA LEU A 60 3.27 19.47 2.77
C LEU A 60 1.92 19.97 3.33
N VAL A 61 1.90 21.14 3.95
CA VAL A 61 0.67 21.74 4.52
C VAL A 61 -0.37 22.05 3.43
N GLU A 62 0.06 22.41 2.24
CA GLU A 62 -0.84 22.71 1.13
C GLU A 62 -1.51 21.45 0.54
N LEU A 63 -0.92 20.27 0.76
CA LEU A 63 -1.49 18.99 0.32
C LEU A 63 -2.72 18.57 1.14
N PHE A 64 -2.96 19.17 2.28
CA PHE A 64 -4.18 18.95 3.07
C PHE A 64 -5.45 19.46 2.38
N ASP A 65 -5.30 20.37 1.41
CA ASP A 65 -6.42 20.90 0.62
C ASP A 65 -7.55 21.48 1.51
N GLY A 66 -7.15 22.24 2.56
CA GLY A 66 -8.05 22.87 3.53
C GLY A 66 -8.67 21.95 4.57
N ARG A 67 -8.24 20.68 4.66
CA ARG A 67 -8.68 19.71 5.66
C ARG A 67 -7.65 19.55 6.76
N SER A 68 -8.07 19.02 7.92
CA SER A 68 -7.17 18.80 9.06
C SER A 68 -6.40 17.49 9.01
N GLN A 69 -6.78 16.52 8.14
CA GLN A 69 -6.18 15.21 8.07
C GLN A 69 -5.72 14.89 6.65
N LEU A 70 -4.49 14.36 6.54
CA LEU A 70 -3.90 13.93 5.28
C LEU A 70 -3.48 12.47 5.37
N LEU A 71 -3.99 11.65 4.47
CA LEU A 71 -3.61 10.27 4.26
C LEU A 71 -2.76 10.18 2.99
N VAL A 72 -1.56 9.66 3.13
CA VAL A 72 -0.58 9.54 2.05
C VAL A 72 -0.32 8.07 1.76
N TYR A 73 -0.60 7.64 0.54
CA TYR A 73 -0.19 6.32 0.07
C TYR A 73 1.09 6.44 -0.75
N HIS A 74 2.18 5.89 -0.22
CA HIS A 74 3.48 5.80 -0.89
C HIS A 74 3.41 4.69 -1.95
N PHE A 75 3.06 5.11 -3.16
CA PHE A 75 2.84 4.22 -4.28
C PHE A 75 4.18 3.94 -4.98
N MET A 76 4.53 2.66 -5.13
CA MET A 76 5.78 2.25 -5.77
C MET A 76 5.81 2.61 -7.26
N PHE A 77 6.39 3.75 -7.56
CA PHE A 77 6.69 4.22 -8.90
C PHE A 77 7.96 5.07 -8.87
N GLY A 78 9.10 4.39 -8.96
CA GLY A 78 10.42 5.04 -8.98
C GLY A 78 10.76 5.64 -10.35
N PRO A 79 11.82 6.45 -10.43
CA PRO A 79 12.27 7.08 -11.69
C PRO A 79 12.58 6.07 -12.80
N SER A 80 13.13 4.89 -12.46
CA SER A 80 13.49 3.84 -13.43
C SER A 80 12.31 3.00 -13.92
N TYR A 81 11.16 3.01 -13.23
CA TYR A 81 10.00 2.20 -13.58
C TYR A 81 9.36 2.68 -14.89
N GLN A 82 8.90 1.75 -15.72
CA GLN A 82 8.10 2.04 -16.92
C GLN A 82 6.60 2.06 -16.65
N ALA A 83 6.16 1.37 -15.59
CA ALA A 83 4.78 1.34 -15.14
C ALA A 83 4.74 1.17 -13.61
N GLY A 84 3.66 1.59 -12.96
CA GLY A 84 3.45 1.38 -11.53
C GLY A 84 3.39 -0.09 -11.15
N CYS A 85 3.73 -0.43 -9.91
CA CYS A 85 3.63 -1.79 -9.40
C CYS A 85 2.18 -2.32 -9.51
N PRO A 86 1.94 -3.55 -10.02
CA PRO A 86 0.59 -4.09 -10.17
C PRO A 86 -0.19 -4.16 -8.86
N VAL A 87 0.45 -4.62 -7.78
CA VAL A 87 -0.17 -4.71 -6.45
C VAL A 87 -0.56 -3.32 -5.93
N ASN A 88 0.33 -2.33 -6.08
CA ASN A 88 0.01 -0.95 -5.69
C ASN A 88 -1.11 -0.37 -6.56
N SER A 89 -1.16 -0.72 -7.85
CA SER A 89 -2.22 -0.29 -8.74
C SER A 89 -3.58 -0.83 -8.33
N SER A 90 -3.66 -2.11 -7.95
CA SER A 90 -4.90 -2.70 -7.47
C SER A 90 -5.42 -2.09 -6.16
N MET A 91 -4.52 -1.61 -5.30
CA MET A 91 -4.88 -0.83 -4.11
C MET A 91 -5.44 0.55 -4.49
N ALA A 92 -4.80 1.25 -5.44
CA ALA A 92 -5.28 2.53 -5.92
C ALA A 92 -6.67 2.42 -6.57
N ASP A 93 -6.93 1.36 -7.34
CA ASP A 93 -8.25 1.06 -7.92
C ASP A 93 -9.35 1.04 -6.86
N THR A 94 -9.06 0.46 -5.70
CA THR A 94 -10.02 0.36 -4.59
C THR A 94 -10.35 1.72 -3.98
N VAL A 95 -9.36 2.62 -3.90
CA VAL A 95 -9.52 3.91 -3.21
C VAL A 95 -10.15 4.98 -4.11
N ASP A 96 -10.01 4.89 -5.43
CA ASP A 96 -10.47 5.95 -6.35
C ASP A 96 -11.96 6.30 -6.17
N GLY A 97 -12.80 5.32 -5.84
CA GLY A 97 -14.24 5.51 -5.64
C GLY A 97 -14.64 6.05 -4.27
N VAL A 98 -13.78 6.04 -3.26
CA VAL A 98 -14.16 6.37 -1.87
C VAL A 98 -13.78 7.78 -1.43
N LEU A 99 -13.10 8.56 -2.26
CA LEU A 99 -12.66 9.92 -1.94
C LEU A 99 -13.78 10.83 -1.39
N PRO A 100 -15.02 10.86 -1.94
CA PRO A 100 -16.08 11.70 -1.40
C PRO A 100 -16.42 11.37 0.05
N HIS A 101 -16.32 10.10 0.45
CA HIS A 101 -16.57 9.67 1.83
C HIS A 101 -15.47 10.14 2.79
N LEU A 102 -14.21 10.13 2.33
CA LEU A 102 -13.08 10.63 3.10
C LEU A 102 -13.17 12.16 3.26
N HIS A 103 -13.45 12.88 2.18
CA HIS A 103 -13.63 14.35 2.20
C HIS A 103 -14.76 14.76 3.17
N ALA A 104 -15.87 14.02 3.20
CA ALA A 104 -16.97 14.28 4.14
C ALA A 104 -16.59 14.09 5.62
N ARG A 105 -15.43 13.47 5.88
CA ARG A 105 -14.86 13.27 7.22
C ARG A 105 -13.59 14.09 7.48
N ASP A 106 -13.42 15.18 6.73
CA ASP A 106 -12.30 16.10 6.87
C ASP A 106 -10.94 15.42 6.62
N VAL A 107 -10.88 14.54 5.62
CA VAL A 107 -9.70 13.75 5.28
C VAL A 107 -9.36 13.97 3.81
N THR A 108 -8.15 14.39 3.52
CA THR A 108 -7.53 14.34 2.19
C THR A 108 -6.78 13.04 2.03
N PHE A 109 -6.94 12.39 0.88
CA PHE A 109 -6.17 11.20 0.50
C PHE A 109 -5.47 11.46 -0.84
N LEU A 110 -4.16 11.15 -0.91
CA LEU A 110 -3.41 11.26 -2.15
C LEU A 110 -2.32 10.19 -2.26
N LEU A 111 -1.85 9.99 -3.48
CA LEU A 111 -0.70 9.15 -3.79
C LEU A 111 0.56 10.01 -3.85
N VAL A 112 1.69 9.46 -3.40
CA VAL A 112 3.02 10.04 -3.61
C VAL A 112 3.95 9.02 -4.25
N SER A 113 4.89 9.46 -5.11
CA SER A 113 5.91 8.62 -5.72
C SER A 113 7.13 9.44 -6.11
N GLN A 114 8.30 8.78 -6.24
CA GLN A 114 9.56 9.41 -6.66
C GLN A 114 9.65 9.67 -8.18
N ALA A 115 8.81 9.04 -8.99
CA ALA A 115 8.82 9.30 -10.42
C ALA A 115 8.47 10.77 -10.73
N PRO A 116 9.04 11.37 -11.81
CA PRO A 116 8.67 12.69 -12.26
C PRO A 116 7.17 12.83 -12.53
N LEU A 117 6.58 13.98 -12.22
CA LEU A 117 5.14 14.24 -12.29
C LEU A 117 4.53 13.87 -13.65
N GLU A 118 5.20 14.18 -14.75
CA GLU A 118 4.70 13.85 -16.10
C GLU A 118 4.50 12.34 -16.32
N LYS A 119 5.38 11.54 -15.70
CA LYS A 119 5.27 10.08 -15.73
C LYS A 119 4.08 9.59 -14.92
N LEU A 120 3.85 10.19 -13.75
CA LEU A 120 2.68 9.91 -12.90
C LEU A 120 1.38 10.27 -13.63
N ARG A 121 1.32 11.45 -14.25
CA ARG A 121 0.19 11.91 -15.08
C ARG A 121 -0.14 10.95 -16.23
N ALA A 122 0.89 10.49 -16.94
CA ALA A 122 0.71 9.55 -18.05
C ALA A 122 0.11 8.23 -17.57
N TYR A 123 0.63 7.70 -16.46
CA TYR A 123 0.15 6.46 -15.89
C TYR A 123 -1.25 6.59 -15.27
N LYS A 124 -1.52 7.68 -14.55
CA LYS A 124 -2.85 8.01 -14.03
C LYS A 124 -3.91 8.06 -15.14
N ARG A 125 -3.59 8.67 -16.30
CA ARG A 125 -4.50 8.67 -17.46
C ARG A 125 -4.73 7.27 -18.03
N ARG A 126 -3.68 6.44 -18.12
CA ARG A 126 -3.81 5.03 -18.54
C ARG A 126 -4.78 4.27 -17.65
N MET A 127 -4.65 4.44 -16.34
CA MET A 127 -5.48 3.76 -15.35
C MET A 127 -6.85 4.40 -15.13
N GLY A 128 -7.14 5.54 -15.74
CA GLY A 128 -8.43 6.24 -15.59
C GLY A 128 -8.72 6.77 -14.19
N TRP A 129 -7.70 6.91 -13.33
CA TRP A 129 -7.87 7.33 -11.94
C TRP A 129 -8.13 8.82 -11.79
N ARG A 130 -8.94 9.18 -10.79
CA ARG A 130 -9.19 10.55 -10.32
C ARG A 130 -8.35 10.91 -9.10
N LEU A 131 -7.78 9.93 -8.41
CA LEU A 131 -6.92 10.09 -7.23
C LEU A 131 -5.89 11.22 -7.44
N PRO A 132 -5.75 12.18 -6.51
CA PRO A 132 -4.63 13.11 -6.52
C PRO A 132 -3.32 12.32 -6.41
N TRP A 133 -2.34 12.67 -7.25
CA TRP A 133 -1.03 12.02 -7.25
C TRP A 133 0.06 13.05 -7.46
N VAL A 134 0.98 13.13 -6.52
CA VAL A 134 2.06 14.12 -6.52
C VAL A 134 3.43 13.45 -6.57
N SER A 135 4.41 14.15 -7.14
CA SER A 135 5.80 13.68 -7.17
C SER A 135 6.57 14.20 -5.96
N THR A 136 7.32 13.30 -5.32
CA THR A 136 8.26 13.62 -4.24
C THR A 136 9.67 13.88 -4.75
N ALA A 137 9.89 13.87 -6.08
CA ALA A 137 11.21 14.06 -6.69
C ALA A 137 11.94 15.34 -6.24
N PRO A 138 11.26 16.47 -5.94
CA PRO A 138 11.93 17.68 -5.45
C PRO A 138 12.45 17.60 -4.01
N SER A 139 12.07 16.58 -3.23
CA SER A 139 12.41 16.51 -1.81
C SER A 139 12.74 15.11 -1.30
N ASP A 140 13.31 15.03 -0.10
CA ASP A 140 13.67 13.78 0.55
C ASP A 140 12.49 13.12 1.29
N PHE A 141 11.25 13.55 1.08
CA PHE A 141 10.08 13.11 1.86
C PHE A 141 9.96 11.59 1.98
N ASN A 142 10.02 10.88 0.87
CA ASN A 142 9.93 9.42 0.88
C ASN A 142 11.18 8.76 1.49
N PHE A 143 12.37 9.36 1.32
CA PHE A 143 13.62 8.86 1.91
C PHE A 143 13.59 9.00 3.43
N ASP A 144 13.20 10.16 3.95
CA ASP A 144 13.15 10.43 5.39
C ASP A 144 12.11 9.55 6.10
N LEU A 145 11.03 9.18 5.41
CA LEU A 145 10.00 8.26 5.93
C LEU A 145 10.32 6.78 5.69
N GLY A 146 11.44 6.45 5.02
CA GLY A 146 11.88 5.09 4.79
C GLY A 146 11.11 4.34 3.70
N PHE A 147 10.52 5.05 2.74
CA PHE A 147 9.79 4.46 1.61
C PHE A 147 10.53 4.56 0.27
N SER A 148 11.64 5.29 0.21
CA SER A 148 12.54 5.30 -0.95
C SER A 148 13.98 5.10 -0.53
N TYR A 149 14.77 4.49 -1.41
CA TYR A 149 16.18 4.16 -1.21
C TYR A 149 16.97 4.51 -2.47
N THR A 150 18.27 4.79 -2.33
CA THR A 150 19.13 5.01 -3.49
C THR A 150 19.40 3.68 -4.22
N GLU A 151 19.72 3.76 -5.52
CA GLU A 151 20.10 2.55 -6.28
C GLU A 151 21.34 1.87 -5.69
N GLU A 152 22.27 2.63 -5.14
CA GLU A 152 23.47 2.10 -4.49
C GLU A 152 23.09 1.23 -3.29
N GLN A 153 22.26 1.76 -2.37
CA GLN A 153 21.77 1.03 -1.21
C GLN A 153 21.05 -0.26 -1.60
N THR A 154 20.18 -0.20 -2.62
CA THR A 154 19.43 -1.38 -3.04
C THR A 154 20.29 -2.41 -3.76
N ARG A 155 21.28 -2.00 -4.58
CA ARG A 155 22.23 -2.91 -5.20
C ARG A 155 23.11 -3.64 -4.19
N GLU A 156 23.59 -2.93 -3.17
CA GLU A 156 24.32 -3.54 -2.05
C GLU A 156 23.46 -4.53 -1.26
N ALA A 157 22.22 -4.13 -0.90
CA ALA A 157 21.28 -5.00 -0.19
C ALA A 157 20.95 -6.28 -0.98
N VAL A 158 20.67 -6.17 -2.28
CA VAL A 158 20.43 -7.32 -3.16
C VAL A 158 21.64 -8.24 -3.26
N ALA A 159 22.85 -7.67 -3.41
CA ALA A 159 24.09 -8.45 -3.44
C ALA A 159 24.30 -9.21 -2.13
N GLN A 160 24.10 -8.56 -1.00
CA GLN A 160 24.21 -9.17 0.33
C GLN A 160 23.19 -10.29 0.54
N MET A 161 21.92 -10.08 0.18
CA MET A 161 20.89 -11.11 0.26
C MET A 161 21.21 -12.34 -0.57
N ARG A 162 21.71 -12.15 -1.81
CA ARG A 162 22.14 -13.25 -2.68
C ARG A 162 23.33 -14.01 -2.11
N ALA A 163 24.27 -13.31 -1.47
CA ALA A 163 25.47 -13.92 -0.90
C ALA A 163 25.21 -14.68 0.39
N THR A 164 24.30 -14.17 1.24
CA THR A 164 24.06 -14.72 2.59
C THR A 164 22.80 -15.61 2.67
N GLY A 165 21.94 -15.56 1.66
CA GLY A 165 20.64 -16.20 1.71
C GLY A 165 19.65 -15.56 2.71
N LEU A 166 20.00 -14.42 3.31
CA LEU A 166 19.10 -13.70 4.20
C LEU A 166 17.96 -13.05 3.39
N THR A 167 16.74 -13.20 3.87
CA THR A 167 15.57 -12.48 3.34
C THR A 167 15.55 -11.05 3.87
N ILE A 168 14.95 -10.14 3.10
CA ILE A 168 14.49 -8.87 3.66
C ILE A 168 13.48 -9.23 4.75
N GLN A 169 13.85 -9.07 6.02
CA GLN A 169 12.87 -9.08 7.09
C GLN A 169 12.02 -7.82 6.94
N SER A 170 10.93 -7.93 6.20
CA SER A 170 9.86 -6.96 6.41
C SER A 170 9.35 -7.20 7.83
N SER A 171 9.30 -6.17 8.63
CA SER A 171 8.75 -6.19 10.00
C SER A 171 7.25 -6.56 10.05
N ALA A 172 6.65 -6.89 8.94
CA ALA A 172 5.28 -7.34 8.82
C ALA A 172 5.28 -8.80 8.35
N THR A 173 4.76 -9.65 9.20
CA THR A 173 4.34 -11.04 9.09
C THR A 173 3.92 -11.47 7.67
N GLY A 174 4.88 -11.61 6.75
CA GLY A 174 4.72 -12.43 5.56
C GLY A 174 4.98 -13.90 5.94
N PRO A 175 4.53 -14.89 5.14
CA PRO A 175 4.97 -16.25 5.35
C PRO A 175 6.50 -16.28 5.39
N GLU A 176 7.08 -16.93 6.39
CA GLU A 176 8.52 -17.22 6.46
C GLU A 176 8.88 -18.09 5.26
N THR A 177 9.15 -17.46 4.13
CA THR A 177 9.54 -18.16 2.91
C THR A 177 11.04 -18.04 2.76
N GLY A 178 11.67 -19.16 2.74
CA GLY A 178 13.00 -19.53 2.29
C GLY A 178 14.08 -18.45 2.11
N THR A 179 15.31 -18.89 2.07
CA THR A 179 16.51 -18.09 1.81
C THR A 179 16.43 -17.40 0.44
N GLY A 180 16.55 -16.06 0.38
CA GLY A 180 16.64 -15.30 -0.86
C GLY A 180 15.53 -14.25 -1.05
N LEU A 181 15.47 -13.64 -2.23
CA LEU A 181 14.44 -12.69 -2.60
C LEU A 181 13.10 -13.41 -2.83
N PRO A 182 11.99 -12.92 -2.25
CA PRO A 182 10.68 -13.50 -2.54
C PRO A 182 10.37 -13.47 -4.06
N PRO A 183 9.80 -14.54 -4.64
CA PRO A 183 9.49 -14.61 -6.08
C PRO A 183 8.64 -13.44 -6.59
N ILE A 184 7.78 -12.88 -5.73
CA ILE A 184 6.96 -11.71 -6.06
C ILE A 184 7.82 -10.47 -6.39
N VAL A 185 8.98 -10.31 -5.79
CA VAL A 185 9.88 -9.16 -6.04
C VAL A 185 10.40 -9.21 -7.48
N GLU A 186 10.89 -10.38 -7.94
CA GLU A 186 11.35 -10.54 -9.32
C GLU A 186 10.20 -10.42 -10.33
N HIS A 187 9.02 -10.97 -9.99
CA HIS A 187 7.83 -10.84 -10.81
C HIS A 187 7.43 -9.38 -11.00
N ASN A 188 7.35 -8.62 -9.91
CA ASN A 188 6.97 -7.21 -9.96
C ASN A 188 8.04 -6.33 -10.61
N ALA A 189 9.33 -6.61 -10.40
CA ALA A 189 10.42 -5.90 -11.09
C ALA A 189 10.27 -6.01 -12.62
N ARG A 190 10.06 -7.23 -13.13
CA ARG A 190 9.78 -7.44 -14.56
C ARG A 190 8.52 -6.71 -15.01
N SER A 191 7.44 -6.78 -14.25
CA SER A 191 6.17 -6.13 -14.57
C SER A 191 6.26 -4.60 -14.57
N THR A 192 7.14 -4.01 -13.76
CA THR A 192 7.39 -2.57 -13.73
C THR A 192 8.42 -2.12 -14.76
N GLY A 193 9.03 -3.05 -15.51
CA GLY A 193 10.02 -2.77 -16.55
C GLY A 193 11.39 -2.33 -16.02
N THR A 194 11.75 -2.74 -14.79
CA THR A 194 13.04 -2.47 -14.16
C THR A 194 13.71 -3.75 -13.66
N ASP A 195 14.95 -3.67 -13.19
CA ASP A 195 15.61 -4.76 -12.50
C ASP A 195 15.22 -4.81 -11.01
N VAL A 196 15.64 -5.86 -10.29
CA VAL A 196 15.28 -6.03 -8.86
C VAL A 196 15.81 -4.88 -8.02
N ALA A 197 17.01 -4.38 -8.25
CA ALA A 197 17.57 -3.27 -7.49
C ALA A 197 16.78 -1.98 -7.74
N GLY A 198 16.48 -1.69 -9.01
CA GLY A 198 15.63 -0.56 -9.38
C GLY A 198 14.21 -0.68 -8.82
N TYR A 199 13.65 -1.90 -8.77
CA TYR A 199 12.34 -2.11 -8.14
C TYR A 199 12.35 -1.85 -6.62
N LEU A 200 13.43 -2.23 -5.95
CA LEU A 200 13.58 -2.06 -4.51
C LEU A 200 13.96 -0.63 -4.09
N THR A 201 14.17 0.30 -5.05
CA THR A 201 14.32 1.73 -4.68
C THR A 201 13.07 2.31 -4.05
N GLU A 202 11.92 1.67 -4.25
CA GLU A 202 10.65 2.06 -3.63
C GLU A 202 10.12 0.96 -2.73
N SER A 203 9.49 1.36 -1.63
CA SER A 203 8.74 0.49 -0.71
C SER A 203 7.30 0.99 -0.61
N PRO A 204 6.30 0.09 -0.59
CA PRO A 204 4.93 0.52 -0.43
C PRO A 204 4.69 0.96 1.01
N GLY A 205 4.00 2.05 1.21
CA GLY A 205 3.73 2.58 2.53
C GLY A 205 2.44 3.39 2.62
N PHE A 206 2.02 3.61 3.84
CA PHE A 206 0.89 4.46 4.16
C PHE A 206 1.23 5.30 5.38
N SER A 207 1.11 6.61 5.26
CA SER A 207 1.37 7.55 6.34
C SER A 207 0.18 8.45 6.57
N THR A 208 -0.02 8.86 7.81
CA THR A 208 -1.08 9.79 8.18
C THR A 208 -0.50 11.01 8.87
N PHE A 209 -1.02 12.17 8.49
CA PHE A 209 -0.61 13.44 9.04
C PHE A 209 -1.83 14.21 9.54
N VAL A 210 -1.59 15.07 10.52
CA VAL A 210 -2.58 16.00 11.09
C VAL A 210 -2.02 17.41 10.98
N HIS A 211 -2.87 18.33 10.57
CA HIS A 211 -2.61 19.77 10.65
C HIS A 211 -3.41 20.33 11.81
N ASP A 212 -2.72 20.78 12.85
CA ASP A 212 -3.31 21.36 14.06
C ASP A 212 -2.62 22.68 14.38
N ASP A 213 -3.41 23.72 14.58
CA ASP A 213 -2.97 25.10 14.60
C ASP A 213 -2.12 25.43 13.34
N ASP A 214 -0.85 25.82 13.50
CA ASP A 214 0.06 26.16 12.40
C ASP A 214 1.11 25.05 12.14
N ALA A 215 0.94 23.84 12.69
CA ALA A 215 1.92 22.77 12.62
C ALA A 215 1.37 21.49 11.97
N VAL A 216 2.26 20.78 11.28
CA VAL A 216 1.97 19.45 10.73
C VAL A 216 2.63 18.40 11.61
N TYR A 217 1.89 17.35 11.92
CA TYR A 217 2.36 16.21 12.71
C TYR A 217 2.22 14.91 11.92
N HIS A 218 3.21 14.05 12.01
CA HIS A 218 3.13 12.66 11.58
C HIS A 218 2.49 11.83 12.69
N ALA A 219 1.38 11.18 12.40
CA ALA A 219 0.56 10.48 13.39
C ALA A 219 0.68 8.95 13.32
N TYR A 220 0.90 8.37 12.11
CA TYR A 220 0.98 6.92 11.95
C TYR A 220 1.63 6.56 10.61
N SER A 221 2.36 5.43 10.57
CA SER A 221 2.79 4.78 9.33
C SER A 221 2.67 3.27 9.41
N THR A 222 2.48 2.65 8.25
CA THR A 222 2.52 1.20 8.08
C THR A 222 3.00 0.83 6.67
N THR A 223 3.40 -0.41 6.48
CA THR A 223 3.98 -0.90 5.23
C THR A 223 3.62 -2.37 4.97
N TRP A 224 3.91 -2.88 3.78
CA TRP A 224 3.73 -4.28 3.38
C TRP A 224 2.32 -4.80 3.68
N ARG A 225 2.20 -5.90 4.45
CA ARG A 225 0.91 -6.48 4.80
C ARG A 225 0.00 -5.56 5.62
N GLY A 226 0.59 -4.57 6.30
CA GLY A 226 -0.18 -3.51 6.94
C GLY A 226 -1.02 -2.67 5.97
N LEU A 227 -0.80 -2.82 4.65
CA LEU A 227 -1.55 -2.15 3.58
C LEU A 227 -2.73 -2.96 3.04
N GLU A 228 -2.93 -4.20 3.48
CA GLU A 228 -4.00 -5.06 2.94
C GLU A 228 -5.40 -4.45 3.10
N PHE A 229 -5.60 -3.51 4.03
CA PHE A 229 -6.87 -2.78 4.15
C PHE A 229 -7.20 -1.92 2.91
N LEU A 230 -6.19 -1.57 2.08
CA LEU A 230 -6.37 -0.91 0.79
C LEU A 230 -6.76 -1.89 -0.34
N MET A 231 -6.65 -3.19 -0.11
CA MET A 231 -7.03 -4.24 -1.07
C MET A 231 -8.49 -4.65 -0.83
N GLY A 232 -9.43 -3.76 -1.09
CA GLY A 232 -10.84 -3.96 -0.77
C GLY A 232 -11.47 -5.23 -1.38
N TYR A 233 -10.88 -5.79 -2.43
CA TYR A 233 -11.28 -7.06 -3.02
C TYR A 233 -10.82 -8.30 -2.19
N TYR A 234 -9.79 -8.18 -1.33
CA TYR A 234 -9.33 -9.29 -0.49
C TYR A 234 -10.41 -9.77 0.49
N PRO A 235 -11.02 -8.89 1.31
CA PRO A 235 -12.14 -9.31 2.15
C PRO A 235 -13.29 -9.93 1.34
N ILE A 236 -13.56 -9.46 0.11
CA ILE A 236 -14.60 -10.04 -0.75
C ILE A 236 -14.22 -11.46 -1.16
N LEU A 237 -12.98 -11.68 -1.60
CA LEU A 237 -12.47 -13.01 -1.96
C LEU A 237 -12.44 -13.96 -0.76
N ASP A 238 -12.11 -13.47 0.44
CA ASP A 238 -12.12 -14.27 1.67
C ASP A 238 -13.53 -14.80 2.03
N HIS A 239 -14.59 -14.22 1.47
CA HIS A 239 -15.97 -14.72 1.60
C HIS A 239 -16.39 -15.61 0.42
N ALA A 240 -15.58 -15.73 -0.63
CA ALA A 240 -15.85 -16.63 -1.73
C ALA A 240 -15.53 -18.10 -1.33
N PRO A 241 -16.23 -19.10 -1.90
CA PRO A 241 -16.02 -20.51 -1.54
C PRO A 241 -14.57 -21.01 -1.74
N ASN A 242 -13.83 -20.47 -2.70
CA ASN A 242 -12.43 -20.80 -2.96
C ASN A 242 -11.43 -19.84 -2.26
N GLY A 243 -11.92 -18.82 -1.53
CA GLY A 243 -11.06 -17.80 -0.96
C GLY A 243 -10.27 -17.02 -2.02
N ARG A 244 -9.05 -16.60 -1.69
CA ARG A 244 -8.16 -15.86 -2.60
C ARG A 244 -7.53 -16.74 -3.68
N ASP A 245 -7.51 -18.06 -3.49
CA ASP A 245 -6.94 -19.09 -4.39
C ASP A 245 -5.51 -18.76 -4.87
N GLU A 246 -4.69 -18.22 -3.99
CA GLU A 246 -3.32 -17.76 -4.33
C GLU A 246 -2.27 -18.88 -4.29
N GLY A 247 -2.54 -19.99 -3.58
CA GLY A 247 -1.58 -21.07 -3.37
C GLY A 247 -0.25 -20.53 -2.82
N ASP A 248 0.86 -21.11 -3.33
CA ASP A 248 2.23 -20.68 -2.98
C ASP A 248 2.68 -19.42 -3.76
N ALA A 249 1.85 -18.96 -4.72
CA ALA A 249 2.17 -17.84 -5.62
C ALA A 249 1.62 -16.49 -5.13
N TRP A 250 1.64 -16.27 -3.83
CA TRP A 250 1.09 -15.09 -3.16
C TRP A 250 1.19 -13.80 -3.98
N GLN A 251 0.05 -13.16 -4.27
CA GLN A 251 -0.10 -11.94 -5.07
C GLN A 251 0.43 -11.96 -6.51
N GLN A 252 1.03 -13.05 -7.00
CA GLN A 252 1.56 -13.10 -8.37
C GLN A 252 0.48 -13.13 -9.46
N TRP A 253 -0.77 -13.40 -9.10
CA TRP A 253 -1.93 -13.33 -9.99
C TRP A 253 -2.40 -11.88 -10.24
N ILE A 254 -2.03 -10.96 -9.36
CA ILE A 254 -2.48 -9.57 -9.45
C ILE A 254 -1.87 -8.90 -10.68
N ARG A 255 -2.72 -8.30 -11.48
CA ARG A 255 -2.39 -7.48 -12.65
C ARG A 255 -2.94 -6.07 -12.44
N ARG A 256 -2.53 -5.13 -13.26
CA ARG A 256 -3.25 -3.85 -13.40
C ARG A 256 -4.61 -4.14 -13.98
N HIS A 257 -5.64 -3.38 -13.62
CA HIS A 257 -7.02 -3.70 -14.04
C HIS A 257 -7.18 -3.73 -15.57
N ASP A 258 -6.35 -3.00 -16.32
CA ASP A 258 -6.34 -2.98 -17.79
C ASP A 258 -5.53 -4.13 -18.44
N GLU A 259 -4.97 -5.04 -17.64
CA GLU A 259 -4.16 -6.19 -18.08
C GLU A 259 -4.83 -7.54 -17.83
N TYR A 260 -6.01 -7.58 -17.22
CA TYR A 260 -6.83 -8.78 -17.17
C TYR A 260 -7.46 -9.00 -18.54
N GLY A 261 -7.30 -10.21 -19.10
CA GLY A 261 -7.97 -10.59 -20.33
C GLY A 261 -9.51 -10.61 -20.14
N GLU A 262 -10.23 -10.35 -21.25
CA GLU A 262 -11.69 -10.54 -21.28
C GLU A 262 -12.06 -12.05 -21.15
#